data_773a138686b253179d05fdefc12ec4c7
#
_entry.id   773a138686b253179d05fdefc12ec4c7
#
_cell.length_a   1.000
_cell.length_b   1.000
_cell.length_c   1.000
_cell.angle_alpha   90.00
_cell.angle_beta   90.00
_cell.angle_gamma   90.00
#
_symmetry.space_group_name_H-M   'P 1'
#
loop_
_entity.id
_entity.type
_entity.pdbx_description
1 polymer ?
#
loop_
_entity_poly.entity_id
_entity_poly.type
_entity_poly.pdbx_seq_one_letter_code
_entity_poly.pdbx_strand_id
1 'polypeptide(L)'
;MSNRAAVLESLITQAQDEYYNKGSSGLTDAEYDQLVEELRLLNSAHPLVTRVGAPLPKTSVFHKVKHDRPMGSLLKVSGHPDLVAWANKYVPTGEVCWSEKLDGFSLSLVYKKGHLLMAVSRGAGDEGENITANILKMKGVPTTIPHQDDVYVRAEAICHLQDWAVGFPGDKNPRNSIAGAARRLDGAGCEFGTLMAHDVVGPDFVTEIEKFEFLRSMGFVVAPYGHCPTSEIIGVAEAYVDVRPTLPYQIDGLVFRENNVQVALDLGTTDNRPRAHRAFKFEAEGAETTLESVTWQVGRTGVCTPVAEVTPVDIGGVMVSRVMLNNIEYIQALGLEIGCGIRVIRANDVIPKTEAKTAPGTSPIEYPNNCPVCGTQTEVELPLVLCPSFACPAQSLRRVAHYLKILGVKGLGDSTLEKLIESDLVKTPRDLYDLSPLQVEAKLGVSAKVLGKALSELVKKSQNLPTEKFVASFGIVGFSESFAALALSALGSFEALQRATESDLCAVAGIGPHVASCAVAGLAQYAEAM
;
A
#
# COMPACT_ATOMS: atom_id res chain seq x y z
N MET A 1 7.37 7.23 -26.43
CA MET A 1 7.44 5.94 -25.67
C MET A 1 8.19 6.07 -24.34
N SER A 2 9.25 6.84 -24.20
CA SER A 2 10.01 6.98 -22.94
C SER A 2 9.25 7.63 -21.77
N ASN A 3 8.33 8.54 -22.04
CA ASN A 3 7.60 9.26 -20.99
C ASN A 3 6.55 8.36 -20.28
N ARG A 4 5.86 7.48 -21.02
CA ARG A 4 4.82 6.62 -20.43
C ARG A 4 5.41 5.55 -19.51
N ALA A 5 6.55 4.94 -19.87
CA ALA A 5 7.24 3.98 -19.04
C ALA A 5 7.68 4.59 -17.70
N ALA A 6 8.23 5.81 -17.71
CA ALA A 6 8.64 6.51 -16.49
C ALA A 6 7.45 6.87 -15.57
N VAL A 7 6.30 7.23 -16.16
CA VAL A 7 5.06 7.47 -15.39
C VAL A 7 4.59 6.17 -14.73
N LEU A 8 4.57 5.07 -15.48
CA LEU A 8 4.19 3.75 -14.94
C LEU A 8 5.14 3.30 -13.82
N GLU A 9 6.44 3.49 -14.01
CA GLU A 9 7.46 3.19 -12.99
C GLU A 9 7.19 3.96 -11.69
N SER A 10 6.89 5.25 -11.79
CA SER A 10 6.55 6.09 -10.63
C SER A 10 5.28 5.61 -9.92
N LEU A 11 4.21 5.36 -10.68
CA LEU A 11 2.93 4.91 -10.13
C LEU A 11 3.04 3.53 -9.47
N ILE A 12 3.72 2.58 -10.11
CA ILE A 12 3.93 1.23 -9.58
C ILE A 12 4.77 1.29 -8.31
N THR A 13 5.87 2.07 -8.32
CA THR A 13 6.74 2.22 -7.15
C THR A 13 6.00 2.86 -5.98
N GLN A 14 5.21 3.89 -6.23
CA GLN A 14 4.38 4.53 -5.20
C GLN A 14 3.34 3.56 -4.64
N ALA A 15 2.63 2.84 -5.49
CA ALA A 15 1.63 1.86 -5.06
C ALA A 15 2.27 0.73 -4.23
N GLN A 16 3.45 0.26 -4.61
CA GLN A 16 4.21 -0.71 -3.82
C GLN A 16 4.59 -0.17 -2.44
N ASP A 17 5.12 1.06 -2.36
CA ASP A 17 5.48 1.68 -1.08
C ASP A 17 4.25 1.88 -0.19
N GLU A 18 3.15 2.35 -0.76
CA GLU A 18 1.89 2.53 -0.03
C GLU A 18 1.34 1.21 0.49
N TYR A 19 1.30 0.18 -0.34
CA TYR A 19 0.76 -1.14 0.03
C TYR A 19 1.65 -1.87 1.03
N TYR A 20 2.96 -1.98 0.75
CA TYR A 20 3.88 -2.79 1.57
C TYR A 20 4.45 -2.06 2.79
N ASN A 21 4.66 -0.76 2.72
CA ASN A 21 5.31 0.01 3.79
C ASN A 21 4.36 0.89 4.60
N LYS A 22 3.20 1.28 4.04
CA LYS A 22 2.23 2.17 4.71
C LYS A 22 0.89 1.49 5.02
N GLY A 23 0.70 0.25 4.53
CA GLY A 23 -0.48 -0.57 4.82
C GLY A 23 -1.76 -0.15 4.09
N SER A 24 -1.69 0.77 3.13
CA SER A 24 -2.81 1.13 2.26
C SER A 24 -2.28 1.56 0.90
N SER A 25 -2.90 1.13 -0.18
CA SER A 25 -2.64 1.61 -1.54
C SER A 25 -3.90 2.31 -2.06
N GLY A 26 -3.72 3.41 -2.76
CA GLY A 26 -4.78 4.08 -3.51
C GLY A 26 -5.26 3.27 -4.73
N LEU A 27 -4.52 2.23 -5.13
CA LEU A 27 -4.84 1.35 -6.25
C LEU A 27 -5.38 0.01 -5.76
N THR A 28 -6.33 -0.54 -6.52
CA THR A 28 -6.74 -1.95 -6.37
C THR A 28 -5.66 -2.86 -6.93
N ASP A 29 -5.69 -4.14 -6.54
CA ASP A 29 -4.84 -5.17 -7.14
C ASP A 29 -4.97 -5.24 -8.66
N ALA A 30 -6.19 -5.08 -9.20
CA ALA A 30 -6.46 -5.11 -10.63
C ALA A 30 -5.83 -3.90 -11.36
N GLU A 31 -5.92 -2.71 -10.79
CA GLU A 31 -5.28 -1.50 -11.35
C GLU A 31 -3.77 -1.59 -11.27
N TYR A 32 -3.25 -2.07 -10.15
CA TYR A 32 -1.83 -2.32 -10.02
C TYR A 32 -1.34 -3.34 -11.07
N ASP A 33 -2.06 -4.45 -11.24
CA ASP A 33 -1.74 -5.47 -12.22
C ASP A 33 -1.84 -4.92 -13.66
N GLN A 34 -2.79 -4.02 -13.97
CA GLN A 34 -2.88 -3.32 -15.27
C GLN A 34 -1.66 -2.42 -15.52
N LEU A 35 -1.24 -1.64 -14.52
CA LEU A 35 -0.04 -0.78 -14.66
C LEU A 35 1.22 -1.63 -14.90
N VAL A 36 1.35 -2.75 -14.20
CA VAL A 36 2.48 -3.68 -14.38
C VAL A 36 2.42 -4.34 -15.77
N GLU A 37 1.24 -4.72 -16.25
CA GLU A 37 1.08 -5.30 -17.58
C GLU A 37 1.36 -4.28 -18.69
N GLU A 38 0.91 -3.04 -18.54
CA GLU A 38 1.25 -1.96 -19.46
C GLU A 38 2.76 -1.71 -19.50
N LEU A 39 3.43 -1.71 -18.35
CA LEU A 39 4.88 -1.59 -18.28
C LEU A 39 5.58 -2.79 -18.93
N ARG A 40 5.04 -4.01 -18.78
CA ARG A 40 5.54 -5.23 -19.42
C ARG A 40 5.47 -5.14 -20.95
N LEU A 41 4.37 -4.62 -21.48
CA LEU A 41 4.23 -4.42 -22.93
C LEU A 41 5.22 -3.40 -23.48
N LEU A 42 5.60 -2.39 -22.69
CA LEU A 42 6.59 -1.38 -23.09
C LEU A 42 8.03 -1.86 -22.89
N ASN A 43 8.30 -2.62 -21.83
CA ASN A 43 9.62 -3.15 -21.49
C ASN A 43 9.48 -4.41 -20.62
N SER A 44 9.46 -5.58 -21.26
CA SER A 44 9.29 -6.86 -20.56
C SER A 44 10.44 -7.22 -19.60
N ALA A 45 11.61 -6.62 -19.77
CA ALA A 45 12.77 -6.81 -18.89
C ALA A 45 12.87 -5.79 -17.77
N HIS A 46 11.87 -4.91 -17.61
CA HIS A 46 11.90 -3.87 -16.58
C HIS A 46 11.90 -4.48 -15.17
N PRO A 47 12.76 -4.00 -14.24
CA PRO A 47 12.87 -4.57 -12.89
C PRO A 47 11.54 -4.61 -12.11
N LEU A 48 10.66 -3.64 -12.28
CA LEU A 48 9.36 -3.58 -11.61
C LEU A 48 8.35 -4.62 -12.14
N VAL A 49 8.57 -5.17 -13.33
CA VAL A 49 7.76 -6.26 -13.90
C VAL A 49 8.10 -7.60 -13.23
N THR A 50 9.37 -7.81 -12.91
CA THR A 50 9.89 -9.06 -12.33
C THR A 50 9.99 -9.03 -10.80
N ARG A 51 10.01 -7.83 -10.21
CA ARG A 51 10.16 -7.63 -8.78
C ARG A 51 8.85 -7.87 -8.02
N VAL A 52 8.95 -8.48 -6.85
CA VAL A 52 7.83 -8.71 -5.93
C VAL A 52 8.05 -7.88 -4.66
N GLY A 53 6.99 -7.19 -4.21
CA GLY A 53 7.05 -6.37 -3.00
C GLY A 53 7.72 -5.00 -3.21
N ALA A 54 7.85 -4.24 -2.12
CA ALA A 54 8.51 -2.94 -2.10
C ALA A 54 9.92 -3.03 -1.51
N PRO A 55 10.87 -2.18 -1.95
CA PRO A 55 12.15 -2.03 -1.25
C PRO A 55 11.93 -1.65 0.20
N LEU A 56 12.78 -2.19 1.08
CA LEU A 56 12.76 -1.80 2.48
C LEU A 56 13.15 -0.32 2.65
N PRO A 57 12.54 0.40 3.61
CA PRO A 57 12.93 1.76 3.92
C PRO A 57 14.43 1.87 4.21
N LYS A 58 15.12 2.86 3.64
CA LYS A 58 16.56 3.07 3.89
C LYS A 58 16.87 3.37 5.36
N THR A 59 15.86 3.85 6.10
CA THR A 59 15.91 4.23 7.52
C THR A 59 15.38 3.15 8.45
N SER A 60 15.26 1.89 7.99
CA SER A 60 14.86 0.80 8.87
C SER A 60 15.86 0.64 10.01
N VAL A 61 15.33 0.51 11.23
CA VAL A 61 16.10 0.24 12.45
C VAL A 61 16.42 -1.26 12.62
N PHE A 62 15.79 -2.12 11.81
CA PHE A 62 16.08 -3.55 11.77
C PHE A 62 17.20 -3.86 10.77
N HIS A 63 18.05 -4.83 11.11
CA HIS A 63 19.08 -5.30 10.19
C HIS A 63 18.45 -5.91 8.95
N LYS A 64 18.92 -5.48 7.77
CA LYS A 64 18.53 -6.06 6.49
C LYS A 64 19.27 -7.37 6.28
N VAL A 65 18.54 -8.35 5.81
CA VAL A 65 19.05 -9.70 5.55
C VAL A 65 18.63 -10.13 4.15
N LYS A 66 19.57 -10.60 3.36
CA LYS A 66 19.29 -11.22 2.07
C LYS A 66 18.70 -12.61 2.30
N HIS A 67 17.62 -12.93 1.58
CA HIS A 67 17.03 -14.26 1.64
C HIS A 67 17.92 -15.28 0.93
N ASP A 68 18.32 -16.35 1.63
CA ASP A 68 19.03 -17.50 1.01
C ASP A 68 18.12 -18.20 -0.04
N ARG A 69 16.81 -18.15 0.20
CA ARG A 69 15.76 -18.64 -0.69
C ARG A 69 14.77 -17.52 -0.96
N PRO A 70 14.78 -16.89 -2.15
CA PRO A 70 13.92 -15.75 -2.46
C PRO A 70 12.44 -16.02 -2.18
N MET A 71 11.74 -15.02 -1.65
CA MET A 71 10.31 -15.07 -1.37
C MET A 71 9.55 -14.49 -2.56
N GLY A 72 9.10 -15.37 -3.46
CA GLY A 72 8.32 -14.99 -4.63
C GLY A 72 6.89 -14.56 -4.30
N SER A 73 6.15 -14.21 -5.35
CA SER A 73 4.70 -13.99 -5.33
C SER A 73 4.04 -15.05 -6.21
N LEU A 74 2.71 -15.05 -6.25
CA LEU A 74 1.93 -15.94 -7.10
C LEU A 74 1.24 -15.14 -8.21
N LEU A 75 1.09 -15.76 -9.37
CA LEU A 75 0.21 -15.25 -10.40
C LEU A 75 -1.24 -15.43 -9.93
N LYS A 76 -2.08 -14.43 -10.20
CA LYS A 76 -3.46 -14.38 -9.75
C LYS A 76 -4.42 -14.79 -10.86
N VAL A 77 -5.57 -15.30 -10.48
CA VAL A 77 -6.77 -15.45 -11.32
C VAL A 77 -7.98 -15.00 -10.50
N SER A 78 -8.94 -14.36 -11.16
CA SER A 78 -10.13 -13.78 -10.51
C SER A 78 -11.43 -14.43 -10.97
N GLY A 79 -11.38 -15.43 -11.82
CA GLY A 79 -12.59 -16.08 -12.35
C GLY A 79 -12.41 -17.57 -12.54
N HIS A 80 -13.52 -18.30 -12.50
CA HIS A 80 -13.53 -19.75 -12.71
C HIS A 80 -12.96 -20.18 -14.08
N PRO A 81 -13.27 -19.50 -15.22
CA PRO A 81 -12.69 -19.86 -16.51
C PRO A 81 -11.15 -19.78 -16.52
N ASP A 82 -10.58 -18.75 -15.91
CA ASP A 82 -9.12 -18.56 -15.84
C ASP A 82 -8.45 -19.61 -14.95
N LEU A 83 -9.11 -19.99 -13.84
CA LEU A 83 -8.64 -21.05 -12.96
C LEU A 83 -8.60 -22.39 -13.69
N VAL A 84 -9.66 -22.73 -14.43
CA VAL A 84 -9.72 -23.95 -15.25
C VAL A 84 -8.68 -23.92 -16.36
N ALA A 85 -8.54 -22.80 -17.07
CA ALA A 85 -7.53 -22.66 -18.12
C ALA A 85 -6.11 -22.84 -17.59
N TRP A 86 -5.82 -22.30 -16.39
CA TRP A 86 -4.55 -22.54 -15.71
C TRP A 86 -4.35 -24.01 -15.36
N ALA A 87 -5.35 -24.66 -14.75
CA ALA A 87 -5.24 -26.06 -14.35
C ALA A 87 -4.99 -26.98 -15.56
N ASN A 88 -5.74 -26.80 -16.65
CA ASN A 88 -5.56 -27.55 -17.90
C ASN A 88 -4.16 -27.39 -18.50
N LYS A 89 -3.53 -26.23 -18.30
CA LYS A 89 -2.19 -25.93 -18.88
C LYS A 89 -1.03 -26.34 -17.98
N TYR A 90 -1.20 -26.22 -16.66
CA TYR A 90 -0.10 -26.28 -15.70
C TYR A 90 -0.26 -27.32 -14.59
N VAL A 91 -1.28 -28.18 -14.68
CA VAL A 91 -1.50 -29.32 -13.77
C VAL A 91 -1.60 -30.61 -14.56
N PRO A 92 -0.48 -31.06 -15.19
CA PRO A 92 -0.51 -32.23 -16.06
C PRO A 92 -0.79 -33.56 -15.33
N THR A 93 -0.58 -33.61 -14.02
CA THR A 93 -0.92 -34.80 -13.22
C THR A 93 -2.43 -34.96 -12.99
N GLY A 94 -3.19 -33.88 -13.17
CA GLY A 94 -4.62 -33.86 -12.85
C GLY A 94 -4.94 -33.72 -11.34
N GLU A 95 -3.91 -33.62 -10.49
CA GLU A 95 -4.04 -33.54 -9.03
C GLU A 95 -3.53 -32.18 -8.52
N VAL A 96 -4.38 -31.51 -7.75
CA VAL A 96 -4.14 -30.17 -7.19
C VAL A 96 -4.07 -30.23 -5.68
N CYS A 97 -3.02 -29.67 -5.10
CA CYS A 97 -3.02 -29.25 -3.70
C CYS A 97 -3.59 -27.84 -3.59
N TRP A 98 -4.53 -27.62 -2.69
CA TRP A 98 -5.04 -26.30 -2.37
C TRP A 98 -4.79 -25.92 -0.90
N SER A 99 -4.66 -24.64 -0.62
CA SER A 99 -4.60 -24.11 0.73
C SER A 99 -5.27 -22.74 0.81
N GLU A 100 -5.68 -22.34 2.01
CA GLU A 100 -6.14 -20.98 2.27
C GLU A 100 -5.04 -19.97 1.96
N LYS A 101 -5.42 -18.89 1.28
CA LYS A 101 -4.57 -17.73 1.06
C LYS A 101 -4.77 -16.76 2.22
N LEU A 102 -3.95 -16.91 3.23
CA LEU A 102 -3.99 -16.10 4.44
C LEU A 102 -3.77 -14.62 4.11
N ASP A 103 -4.53 -13.73 4.74
CA ASP A 103 -4.35 -12.29 4.64
C ASP A 103 -3.63 -11.77 5.89
N GLY A 104 -2.31 -11.64 5.78
CA GLY A 104 -1.44 -11.29 6.89
C GLY A 104 -0.13 -10.62 6.47
N PHE A 105 0.88 -10.81 7.25
CA PHE A 105 2.23 -10.30 7.06
C PHE A 105 3.20 -11.44 6.77
N SER A 106 3.72 -11.47 5.55
CA SER A 106 4.53 -12.57 5.03
C SER A 106 5.98 -12.52 5.53
N LEU A 107 6.52 -13.66 5.95
CA LEU A 107 7.87 -13.80 6.45
C LEU A 107 8.45 -15.21 6.20
N SER A 108 9.78 -15.31 6.29
CA SER A 108 10.53 -16.56 6.27
C SER A 108 11.15 -16.83 7.64
N LEU A 109 10.99 -18.04 8.15
CA LEU A 109 11.70 -18.55 9.32
C LEU A 109 12.86 -19.42 8.84
N VAL A 110 14.06 -19.14 9.30
CA VAL A 110 15.27 -19.87 8.96
C VAL A 110 15.68 -20.74 10.15
N TYR A 111 15.68 -22.05 9.95
CA TYR A 111 16.15 -23.01 10.94
C TYR A 111 17.48 -23.61 10.50
N LYS A 112 18.43 -23.73 11.44
CA LYS A 112 19.69 -24.43 11.25
C LYS A 112 19.92 -25.36 12.43
N LYS A 113 20.26 -26.61 12.14
CA LYS A 113 20.46 -27.67 13.17
C LYS A 113 19.30 -27.74 14.16
N GLY A 114 18.07 -27.65 13.64
CA GLY A 114 16.86 -27.71 14.44
C GLY A 114 16.53 -26.47 15.25
N HIS A 115 17.32 -25.40 15.21
CA HIS A 115 17.09 -24.17 15.97
C HIS A 115 16.67 -23.01 15.06
N LEU A 116 15.70 -22.21 15.51
CA LEU A 116 15.34 -20.96 14.83
C LEU A 116 16.51 -19.98 14.90
N LEU A 117 17.11 -19.70 13.75
CA LEU A 117 18.19 -18.73 13.61
C LEU A 117 17.64 -17.30 13.47
N MET A 118 16.67 -17.13 12.58
CA MET A 118 16.07 -15.81 12.31
C MET A 118 14.68 -15.91 11.70
N ALA A 119 13.89 -14.85 11.91
CA ALA A 119 12.65 -14.58 11.21
C ALA A 119 12.84 -13.30 10.38
N VAL A 120 12.63 -13.38 9.07
CA VAL A 120 12.92 -12.32 8.11
C VAL A 120 11.66 -11.95 7.36
N SER A 121 11.28 -10.67 7.38
CA SER A 121 10.14 -10.17 6.60
C SER A 121 10.37 -10.39 5.10
N ARG A 122 9.30 -10.55 4.31
CA ARG A 122 9.44 -10.78 2.87
C ARG A 122 10.21 -9.66 2.16
N GLY A 123 9.97 -8.39 2.54
CA GLY A 123 10.55 -7.25 1.85
C GLY A 123 10.20 -7.23 0.35
N ALA A 124 11.20 -7.02 -0.49
CA ALA A 124 11.08 -7.08 -1.95
C ALA A 124 11.20 -8.49 -2.53
N GLY A 125 11.35 -9.50 -1.68
CA GLY A 125 11.48 -10.91 -2.07
C GLY A 125 12.92 -11.42 -2.05
N ASP A 126 13.90 -10.58 -2.27
CA ASP A 126 15.33 -10.87 -2.24
C ASP A 126 15.99 -10.45 -0.92
N GLU A 127 15.49 -9.43 -0.28
CA GLU A 127 15.97 -8.89 0.99
C GLU A 127 14.80 -8.53 1.92
N GLY A 128 14.92 -8.85 3.21
CA GLY A 128 13.94 -8.55 4.26
C GLY A 128 14.59 -7.97 5.51
N GLU A 129 13.76 -7.62 6.50
CA GLU A 129 14.19 -7.16 7.82
C GLU A 129 14.23 -8.31 8.80
N ASN A 130 15.30 -8.42 9.59
CA ASN A 130 15.35 -9.38 10.70
C ASN A 130 14.47 -8.88 11.85
N ILE A 131 13.32 -9.51 12.01
CA ILE A 131 12.31 -9.19 13.01
C ILE A 131 12.12 -10.31 14.05
N THR A 132 13.13 -11.16 14.22
CA THR A 132 13.09 -12.36 15.08
C THR A 132 12.55 -12.08 16.47
N ALA A 133 13.02 -11.02 17.13
CA ALA A 133 12.61 -10.68 18.49
C ALA A 133 11.09 -10.40 18.60
N ASN A 134 10.49 -9.83 17.55
CA ASN A 134 9.07 -9.52 17.50
C ASN A 134 8.25 -10.77 17.17
N ILE A 135 8.71 -11.58 16.23
CA ILE A 135 8.02 -12.81 15.82
C ILE A 135 7.99 -13.84 16.95
N LEU A 136 9.03 -13.92 17.78
CA LEU A 136 9.05 -14.79 18.95
C LEU A 136 7.98 -14.48 20.01
N LYS A 137 7.34 -13.32 19.94
CA LYS A 137 6.20 -12.94 20.82
C LYS A 137 4.87 -13.47 20.29
N MET A 138 4.82 -13.91 19.03
CA MET A 138 3.60 -14.42 18.40
C MET A 138 3.35 -15.87 18.78
N LYS A 139 2.08 -16.30 18.68
CA LYS A 139 1.67 -17.70 18.85
C LYS A 139 2.12 -18.52 17.63
N GLY A 140 2.38 -19.81 17.83
CA GLY A 140 2.66 -20.77 16.74
C GLY A 140 4.06 -20.68 16.14
N VAL A 141 5.05 -20.16 16.87
CA VAL A 141 6.45 -20.06 16.45
C VAL A 141 7.31 -21.09 17.21
N PRO A 142 7.61 -22.27 16.64
CA PRO A 142 8.54 -23.21 17.24
C PRO A 142 9.95 -22.59 17.29
N THR A 143 10.58 -22.58 18.47
CA THR A 143 11.98 -22.14 18.60
C THR A 143 12.96 -23.26 18.22
N THR A 144 12.50 -24.50 18.30
CA THR A 144 13.24 -25.71 17.90
C THR A 144 12.32 -26.66 17.13
N ILE A 145 12.90 -27.34 16.15
CA ILE A 145 12.26 -28.39 15.35
C ILE A 145 13.09 -29.68 15.40
N PRO A 146 12.49 -30.86 15.24
CA PRO A 146 13.25 -32.14 15.25
C PRO A 146 14.21 -32.30 14.08
N HIS A 147 13.95 -31.67 12.94
CA HIS A 147 14.75 -31.77 11.73
C HIS A 147 16.08 -31.02 11.87
N GLN A 148 17.20 -31.66 11.47
CA GLN A 148 18.55 -31.14 11.73
C GLN A 148 19.19 -30.41 10.54
N ASP A 149 18.68 -30.63 9.32
CA ASP A 149 19.17 -29.92 8.14
C ASP A 149 18.59 -28.49 8.08
N ASP A 150 19.12 -27.67 7.19
CA ASP A 150 18.64 -26.31 6.99
C ASP A 150 17.21 -26.29 6.42
N VAL A 151 16.30 -25.61 7.11
CA VAL A 151 14.90 -25.50 6.74
C VAL A 151 14.48 -24.03 6.67
N TYR A 152 13.80 -23.67 5.59
CA TYR A 152 13.24 -22.34 5.36
C TYR A 152 11.71 -22.46 5.31
N VAL A 153 11.05 -22.03 6.37
CA VAL A 153 9.59 -22.08 6.45
C VAL A 153 9.01 -20.73 6.02
N ARG A 154 8.13 -20.75 5.02
CA ARG A 154 7.35 -19.58 4.62
C ARG A 154 6.06 -19.56 5.42
N ALA A 155 5.80 -18.43 6.06
CA ALA A 155 4.66 -18.28 6.94
C ALA A 155 4.02 -16.89 6.78
N GLU A 156 2.78 -16.83 7.22
CA GLU A 156 2.01 -15.59 7.30
C GLU A 156 1.69 -15.32 8.78
N ALA A 157 2.06 -14.14 9.28
CA ALA A 157 1.59 -13.67 10.58
C ALA A 157 0.20 -13.07 10.40
N ILE A 158 -0.80 -13.68 11.01
CA ILE A 158 -2.19 -13.26 10.99
C ILE A 158 -2.63 -12.77 12.37
N CYS A 159 -3.76 -12.08 12.43
CA CYS A 159 -4.43 -11.75 13.68
C CYS A 159 -5.85 -12.33 13.64
N HIS A 160 -6.19 -13.16 14.62
CA HIS A 160 -7.57 -13.63 14.77
C HIS A 160 -8.49 -12.45 15.08
N LEU A 161 -9.71 -12.44 14.54
CA LEU A 161 -10.66 -11.34 14.68
C LEU A 161 -10.95 -10.99 16.14
N GLN A 162 -11.02 -12.00 17.03
CA GLN A 162 -11.21 -11.79 18.46
C GLN A 162 -9.98 -11.14 19.12
N ASP A 163 -8.77 -11.61 18.81
CA ASP A 163 -7.52 -11.05 19.31
C ASP A 163 -7.32 -9.61 18.76
N TRP A 164 -7.71 -9.37 17.50
CA TRP A 164 -7.65 -8.05 16.88
C TRP A 164 -8.56 -7.03 17.56
N ALA A 165 -9.79 -7.41 17.87
CA ALA A 165 -10.73 -6.52 18.54
C ALA A 165 -10.21 -6.07 19.93
N VAL A 166 -9.46 -6.91 20.61
CA VAL A 166 -8.86 -6.62 21.92
C VAL A 166 -7.54 -5.87 21.79
N GLY A 167 -6.66 -6.33 20.91
CA GLY A 167 -5.28 -5.83 20.81
C GLY A 167 -5.12 -4.53 20.03
N PHE A 168 -6.06 -4.26 19.12
CA PHE A 168 -5.95 -3.14 18.16
C PHE A 168 -7.27 -2.35 18.04
N PRO A 169 -7.82 -1.83 19.17
CA PRO A 169 -9.07 -1.10 19.14
C PRO A 169 -8.97 0.17 18.28
N GLY A 170 -9.86 0.28 17.29
CA GLY A 170 -9.89 1.40 16.35
C GLY A 170 -9.05 1.25 15.08
N ASP A 171 -8.25 0.20 14.96
CA ASP A 171 -7.59 -0.14 13.70
C ASP A 171 -8.62 -0.69 12.69
N LYS A 172 -8.33 -0.50 11.40
CA LYS A 172 -9.29 -0.79 10.33
C LYS A 172 -9.12 -2.18 9.70
N ASN A 173 -7.98 -2.83 9.91
CA ASN A 173 -7.68 -4.09 9.22
C ASN A 173 -6.69 -4.93 10.03
N PRO A 174 -7.00 -6.22 10.33
CA PRO A 174 -6.15 -7.12 11.12
C PRO A 174 -4.76 -7.32 10.54
N ARG A 175 -4.65 -7.44 9.20
CA ARG A 175 -3.37 -7.58 8.50
C ARG A 175 -2.44 -6.39 8.75
N ASN A 176 -2.97 -5.16 8.60
CA ASN A 176 -2.18 -3.95 8.79
C ASN A 176 -1.77 -3.76 10.24
N SER A 177 -2.64 -4.12 11.17
CA SER A 177 -2.34 -4.07 12.61
C SER A 177 -1.18 -4.98 12.98
N ILE A 178 -1.21 -6.24 12.54
CA ILE A 178 -0.11 -7.18 12.85
C ILE A 178 1.18 -6.86 12.09
N ALA A 179 1.09 -6.38 10.85
CA ALA A 179 2.25 -5.90 10.10
C ALA A 179 2.90 -4.67 10.76
N GLY A 180 2.09 -3.77 11.30
CA GLY A 180 2.54 -2.63 12.09
C GLY A 180 3.24 -3.05 13.38
N ALA A 181 2.62 -3.97 14.14
CA ALA A 181 3.20 -4.51 15.38
C ALA A 181 4.54 -5.22 15.13
N ALA A 182 4.63 -6.03 14.07
CA ALA A 182 5.86 -6.75 13.69
C ALA A 182 7.03 -5.80 13.36
N ARG A 183 6.76 -4.55 12.97
CA ARG A 183 7.76 -3.53 12.63
C ARG A 183 8.03 -2.53 13.75
N ARG A 184 7.39 -2.65 14.91
CA ARG A 184 7.67 -1.79 16.07
C ARG A 184 8.96 -2.21 16.74
N LEU A 185 9.73 -1.24 17.25
CA LEU A 185 10.96 -1.53 17.99
C LEU A 185 10.74 -2.34 19.26
N ASP A 186 9.63 -2.08 19.93
CA ASP A 186 9.23 -2.77 21.17
C ASP A 186 8.46 -4.07 20.92
N GLY A 187 8.02 -4.31 19.66
CA GLY A 187 7.19 -5.45 19.28
C GLY A 187 5.87 -5.52 20.04
N ALA A 188 5.39 -4.41 20.59
CA ALA A 188 4.09 -4.39 21.28
C ALA A 188 2.96 -4.64 20.27
N GLY A 189 2.02 -5.53 20.65
CA GLY A 189 0.94 -6.01 19.80
C GLY A 189 1.24 -7.34 19.10
N CYS A 190 2.51 -7.78 19.04
CA CYS A 190 2.85 -9.08 18.44
C CYS A 190 2.26 -10.27 19.19
N GLU A 191 1.98 -10.14 20.47
CA GLU A 191 1.33 -11.16 21.31
C GLU A 191 -0.08 -11.54 20.85
N PHE A 192 -0.73 -10.67 20.08
CA PHE A 192 -2.04 -10.92 19.45
C PHE A 192 -1.93 -11.63 18.10
N GLY A 193 -0.70 -11.74 17.56
CA GLY A 193 -0.42 -12.41 16.29
C GLY A 193 -0.32 -13.93 16.44
N THR A 194 -0.73 -14.64 15.40
CA THR A 194 -0.52 -16.07 15.21
C THR A 194 0.23 -16.29 13.91
N LEU A 195 1.30 -17.09 13.97
CA LEU A 195 2.06 -17.49 12.79
C LEU A 195 1.46 -18.76 12.20
N MET A 196 1.12 -18.75 10.92
CA MET A 196 0.65 -19.92 10.18
C MET A 196 1.58 -20.21 9.02
N ALA A 197 2.15 -21.41 9.00
CA ALA A 197 3.04 -21.85 7.92
C ALA A 197 2.23 -22.31 6.70
N HIS A 198 2.74 -22.01 5.49
CA HIS A 198 2.06 -22.35 4.24
C HIS A 198 2.98 -22.92 3.15
N ASP A 199 4.30 -22.94 3.37
CA ASP A 199 5.27 -23.58 2.47
C ASP A 199 6.59 -23.82 3.21
N VAL A 200 7.39 -24.79 2.72
CA VAL A 200 8.70 -25.12 3.25
C VAL A 200 9.67 -25.43 2.11
N VAL A 201 10.92 -24.99 2.27
CA VAL A 201 12.03 -25.24 1.35
C VAL A 201 13.22 -25.77 2.14
N GLY A 202 13.90 -26.76 1.61
CA GLY A 202 15.08 -27.42 2.19
C GLY A 202 15.01 -28.92 1.99
N PRO A 203 14.16 -29.64 2.72
CA PRO A 203 13.96 -31.08 2.51
C PRO A 203 13.33 -31.39 1.15
N ASP A 204 13.57 -32.60 0.65
CA ASP A 204 12.94 -33.11 -0.56
C ASP A 204 11.55 -33.66 -0.25
N PHE A 205 10.60 -33.34 -1.13
CA PHE A 205 9.20 -33.78 -1.05
C PHE A 205 8.74 -34.29 -2.42
N VAL A 206 7.87 -35.30 -2.42
CA VAL A 206 7.24 -35.79 -3.65
C VAL A 206 6.00 -34.97 -3.99
N THR A 207 5.22 -34.58 -2.98
CA THR A 207 3.98 -33.84 -3.14
C THR A 207 3.95 -32.55 -2.31
N GLU A 208 3.12 -31.60 -2.72
CA GLU A 208 2.85 -30.39 -1.94
C GLU A 208 2.16 -30.71 -0.61
N ILE A 209 1.33 -31.77 -0.57
CA ILE A 209 0.69 -32.27 0.67
C ILE A 209 1.73 -32.69 1.69
N GLU A 210 2.77 -33.42 1.29
CA GLU A 210 3.86 -33.81 2.20
C GLU A 210 4.55 -32.62 2.85
N LYS A 211 4.66 -31.47 2.18
CA LYS A 211 5.19 -30.24 2.79
C LYS A 211 4.34 -29.76 3.97
N PHE A 212 3.02 -29.78 3.84
CA PHE A 212 2.11 -29.40 4.91
C PHE A 212 2.16 -30.39 6.07
N GLU A 213 2.22 -31.69 5.77
CA GLU A 213 2.35 -32.74 6.79
C GLU A 213 3.69 -32.64 7.54
N PHE A 214 4.77 -32.36 6.82
CA PHE A 214 6.08 -32.07 7.41
C PHE A 214 5.99 -30.88 8.36
N LEU A 215 5.42 -29.74 7.94
CA LEU A 215 5.26 -28.56 8.77
C LEU A 215 4.49 -28.87 10.07
N ARG A 216 3.39 -29.65 9.97
CA ARG A 216 2.63 -30.09 11.14
C ARG A 216 3.47 -30.96 12.08
N SER A 217 4.24 -31.89 11.53
CA SER A 217 5.12 -32.77 12.32
C SER A 217 6.26 -31.99 13.01
N MET A 218 6.65 -30.82 12.48
CA MET A 218 7.61 -29.89 13.09
C MET A 218 6.99 -28.97 14.16
N GLY A 219 5.68 -29.06 14.40
CA GLY A 219 4.98 -28.30 15.43
C GLY A 219 4.46 -26.93 14.97
N PHE A 220 4.42 -26.66 13.66
CA PHE A 220 3.83 -25.43 13.14
C PHE A 220 2.29 -25.50 13.13
N VAL A 221 1.66 -24.35 13.37
CA VAL A 221 0.29 -24.12 12.93
C VAL A 221 0.33 -23.93 11.42
N VAL A 222 -0.49 -24.68 10.67
CA VAL A 222 -0.46 -24.69 9.20
C VAL A 222 -1.75 -24.09 8.68
N ALA A 223 -1.66 -23.37 7.56
CA ALA A 223 -2.85 -22.95 6.83
C ALA A 223 -3.70 -24.18 6.46
N PRO A 224 -5.03 -24.13 6.60
CA PRO A 224 -5.91 -25.19 6.11
C PRO A 224 -5.60 -25.54 4.65
N TYR A 225 -5.51 -26.82 4.35
CA TYR A 225 -5.11 -27.36 3.06
C TYR A 225 -5.83 -28.68 2.74
N GLY A 226 -5.82 -29.03 1.48
CA GLY A 226 -6.33 -30.31 0.99
C GLY A 226 -5.84 -30.58 -0.43
N HIS A 227 -6.34 -31.67 -1.02
CA HIS A 227 -6.10 -31.99 -2.42
C HIS A 227 -7.40 -32.38 -3.11
N CYS A 228 -7.45 -32.20 -4.41
CA CYS A 228 -8.58 -32.60 -5.24
C CYS A 228 -8.11 -32.79 -6.69
N PRO A 229 -8.86 -33.56 -7.51
CA PRO A 229 -8.64 -33.58 -8.93
C PRO A 229 -8.96 -32.21 -9.56
N THR A 230 -8.34 -31.91 -10.72
CA THR A 230 -8.57 -30.65 -11.44
C THR A 230 -10.04 -30.39 -11.79
N SER A 231 -10.85 -31.45 -11.92
CA SER A 231 -12.29 -31.35 -12.16
C SER A 231 -13.08 -30.75 -11.00
N GLU A 232 -12.54 -30.74 -9.78
CA GLU A 232 -13.22 -30.30 -8.56
C GLU A 232 -12.75 -28.94 -8.04
N ILE A 233 -11.76 -28.32 -8.69
CA ILE A 233 -11.19 -27.04 -8.22
C ILE A 233 -12.20 -25.91 -8.09
N ILE A 234 -13.22 -25.87 -8.98
CA ILE A 234 -14.31 -24.90 -8.91
C ILE A 234 -15.16 -25.16 -7.67
N GLY A 235 -15.55 -26.42 -7.43
CA GLY A 235 -16.35 -26.79 -6.26
C GLY A 235 -15.66 -26.43 -4.95
N VAL A 236 -14.32 -26.60 -4.88
CA VAL A 236 -13.53 -26.15 -3.74
C VAL A 236 -13.57 -24.62 -3.60
N ALA A 237 -13.40 -23.87 -4.70
CA ALA A 237 -13.42 -22.41 -4.68
C ALA A 237 -14.80 -21.88 -4.25
N GLU A 238 -15.89 -22.45 -4.78
CA GLU A 238 -17.27 -22.07 -4.44
C GLU A 238 -17.61 -22.39 -2.97
N ALA A 239 -17.23 -23.56 -2.46
CA ALA A 239 -17.45 -23.91 -1.07
C ALA A 239 -16.83 -22.91 -0.11
N TYR A 240 -15.70 -22.31 -0.47
CA TYR A 240 -15.02 -21.30 0.36
C TYR A 240 -15.70 -19.93 0.34
N VAL A 241 -16.60 -19.64 -0.58
CA VAL A 241 -17.42 -18.42 -0.54
C VAL A 241 -18.29 -18.41 0.72
N ASP A 242 -18.87 -19.55 1.07
CA ASP A 242 -19.72 -19.71 2.27
C ASP A 242 -18.89 -19.88 3.56
N VAL A 243 -17.72 -20.49 3.45
CA VAL A 243 -16.82 -20.72 4.60
C VAL A 243 -16.12 -19.43 5.04
N ARG A 244 -15.68 -18.59 4.08
CA ARG A 244 -14.91 -17.36 4.34
C ARG A 244 -15.50 -16.46 5.45
N PRO A 245 -16.81 -16.13 5.45
CA PRO A 245 -17.39 -15.28 6.48
C PRO A 245 -17.39 -15.89 7.90
N THR A 246 -17.22 -17.21 8.00
CA THR A 246 -17.25 -17.95 9.29
C THR A 246 -15.86 -18.14 9.89
N LEU A 247 -14.80 -17.82 9.14
CA LEU A 247 -13.42 -18.00 9.60
C LEU A 247 -13.07 -17.02 10.72
N PRO A 248 -12.29 -17.45 11.71
CA PRO A 248 -11.86 -16.59 12.81
C PRO A 248 -10.74 -15.61 12.41
N TYR A 249 -10.30 -15.60 11.16
CA TYR A 249 -9.30 -14.72 10.56
C TYR A 249 -9.63 -14.44 9.10
N GLN A 250 -8.95 -13.49 8.50
CA GLN A 250 -9.19 -13.09 7.10
C GLN A 250 -8.35 -13.90 6.12
N ILE A 251 -8.97 -14.26 4.98
CA ILE A 251 -8.33 -14.83 3.80
C ILE A 251 -8.72 -14.02 2.56
N ASP A 252 -7.80 -13.85 1.62
CA ASP A 252 -8.05 -13.12 0.37
C ASP A 252 -8.30 -14.05 -0.83
N GLY A 253 -8.30 -15.39 -0.60
CA GLY A 253 -8.51 -16.37 -1.63
C GLY A 253 -8.06 -17.78 -1.25
N LEU A 254 -7.78 -18.56 -2.27
CA LEU A 254 -7.15 -19.88 -2.18
C LEU A 254 -5.87 -19.91 -3.01
N VAL A 255 -4.94 -20.77 -2.63
CA VAL A 255 -3.76 -21.07 -3.45
C VAL A 255 -3.88 -22.48 -3.97
N PHE A 256 -3.90 -22.63 -5.29
CA PHE A 256 -3.88 -23.92 -5.97
C PHE A 256 -2.48 -24.20 -6.52
N ARG A 257 -2.01 -25.46 -6.38
CA ARG A 257 -0.68 -25.91 -6.79
C ARG A 257 -0.79 -27.25 -7.50
N GLU A 258 0.04 -27.45 -8.55
CA GLU A 258 0.33 -28.82 -9.03
C GLU A 258 0.86 -29.63 -7.84
N ASN A 259 0.22 -30.76 -7.52
CA ASN A 259 0.57 -31.50 -6.31
C ASN A 259 1.92 -32.20 -6.38
N ASN A 260 2.41 -32.56 -7.58
CA ASN A 260 3.72 -33.16 -7.73
C ASN A 260 4.80 -32.07 -7.77
N VAL A 261 5.70 -32.09 -6.78
CA VAL A 261 6.74 -31.07 -6.59
C VAL A 261 7.74 -31.06 -7.74
N GLN A 262 8.17 -32.22 -8.25
CA GLN A 262 9.13 -32.28 -9.36
C GLN A 262 8.49 -31.73 -10.66
N VAL A 263 7.27 -32.09 -10.95
CA VAL A 263 6.52 -31.55 -12.10
C VAL A 263 6.38 -30.03 -11.99
N ALA A 264 6.07 -29.54 -10.80
CA ALA A 264 5.96 -28.09 -10.54
C ALA A 264 7.30 -27.36 -10.78
N LEU A 265 8.43 -27.97 -10.40
CA LEU A 265 9.77 -27.43 -10.65
C LEU A 265 10.11 -27.43 -12.15
N ASP A 266 9.79 -28.50 -12.88
CA ASP A 266 10.07 -28.65 -14.31
C ASP A 266 9.26 -27.63 -15.16
N LEU A 267 8.06 -27.26 -14.73
CA LEU A 267 7.25 -26.19 -15.34
C LEU A 267 7.88 -24.79 -15.20
N GLY A 268 8.78 -24.62 -14.23
CA GLY A 268 9.57 -23.41 -14.01
C GLY A 268 8.74 -22.19 -13.57
N THR A 269 9.29 -21.02 -13.82
CA THR A 269 8.75 -19.74 -13.37
C THR A 269 8.50 -18.79 -14.54
N THR A 270 7.64 -17.80 -14.30
CA THR A 270 7.49 -16.59 -15.12
C THR A 270 7.60 -15.40 -14.19
N ASP A 271 8.52 -14.47 -14.45
CA ASP A 271 8.78 -13.30 -13.59
C ASP A 271 9.01 -13.67 -12.12
N ASN A 272 9.80 -14.70 -11.86
CA ASN A 272 10.06 -15.28 -10.54
C ASN A 272 8.79 -15.81 -9.81
N ARG A 273 7.72 -16.12 -10.54
CA ARG A 273 6.48 -16.69 -10.01
C ARG A 273 6.29 -18.11 -10.57
N PRO A 274 6.06 -19.13 -9.73
CA PRO A 274 5.86 -20.50 -10.19
C PRO A 274 4.66 -20.60 -11.15
N ARG A 275 4.85 -21.22 -12.32
CA ARG A 275 3.76 -21.46 -13.28
C ARG A 275 2.76 -22.47 -12.75
N ALA A 276 3.25 -23.43 -11.98
CA ALA A 276 2.47 -24.51 -11.37
C ALA A 276 1.64 -24.07 -10.17
N HIS A 277 1.73 -22.81 -9.73
CA HIS A 277 0.98 -22.27 -8.60
C HIS A 277 0.10 -21.12 -9.06
N ARG A 278 -1.12 -21.02 -8.49
CA ARG A 278 -2.09 -19.95 -8.76
C ARG A 278 -2.76 -19.48 -7.47
N ALA A 279 -2.84 -18.19 -7.29
CA ALA A 279 -3.70 -17.58 -6.30
C ALA A 279 -5.06 -17.27 -6.96
N PHE A 280 -6.09 -17.98 -6.54
CA PHE A 280 -7.48 -17.65 -6.87
C PHE A 280 -7.95 -16.63 -5.84
N LYS A 281 -8.32 -15.45 -6.30
CA LYS A 281 -8.87 -14.40 -5.43
C LYS A 281 -10.38 -14.43 -5.48
N PHE A 282 -10.98 -14.37 -4.30
CA PHE A 282 -12.43 -14.16 -4.21
C PHE A 282 -12.79 -12.81 -4.80
N GLU A 283 -14.00 -12.72 -5.32
CA GLU A 283 -14.56 -11.41 -5.69
C GLU A 283 -14.59 -10.52 -4.45
N ALA A 284 -14.26 -9.23 -4.66
CA ALA A 284 -14.34 -8.25 -3.59
C ALA A 284 -15.78 -8.12 -3.10
N GLU A 285 -15.96 -8.05 -1.79
CA GLU A 285 -17.27 -7.73 -1.22
C GLU A 285 -17.72 -6.37 -1.74
N GLY A 286 -18.92 -6.34 -2.29
CA GLY A 286 -19.49 -5.14 -2.86
C GLY A 286 -21.01 -5.12 -2.71
N ALA A 287 -21.56 -3.91 -2.79
CA ALA A 287 -22.99 -3.69 -2.77
C ALA A 287 -23.40 -2.67 -3.80
N GLU A 288 -24.64 -2.75 -4.25
CA GLU A 288 -25.23 -1.77 -5.14
C GLU A 288 -25.78 -0.59 -4.35
N THR A 289 -25.54 0.62 -4.87
CA THR A 289 -26.04 1.85 -4.30
C THR A 289 -26.27 2.90 -5.39
N THR A 290 -26.83 4.04 -5.03
CA THR A 290 -27.09 5.14 -5.96
C THR A 290 -26.08 6.27 -5.76
N LEU A 291 -25.51 6.79 -6.85
CA LEU A 291 -24.67 7.97 -6.86
C LEU A 291 -25.56 9.22 -6.76
N GLU A 292 -25.63 9.84 -5.58
CA GLU A 292 -26.53 10.97 -5.32
C GLU A 292 -25.95 12.29 -5.82
N SER A 293 -24.66 12.53 -5.58
CA SER A 293 -23.96 13.75 -5.99
C SER A 293 -22.45 13.53 -6.05
N VAL A 294 -21.73 14.49 -6.64
CA VAL A 294 -20.26 14.48 -6.67
C VAL A 294 -19.74 15.79 -6.08
N THR A 295 -18.87 15.67 -5.08
CA THR A 295 -18.14 16.78 -4.49
C THR A 295 -16.69 16.76 -4.98
N TRP A 296 -16.08 17.95 -5.18
CA TRP A 296 -14.72 18.08 -5.66
C TRP A 296 -13.81 18.58 -4.53
N GLN A 297 -12.83 17.78 -4.14
CA GLN A 297 -11.90 18.08 -3.06
C GLN A 297 -10.56 18.56 -3.62
N VAL A 298 -10.09 19.70 -3.12
CA VAL A 298 -8.82 20.29 -3.58
C VAL A 298 -7.65 19.72 -2.75
N GLY A 299 -6.76 19.04 -3.45
CA GLY A 299 -5.53 18.47 -2.87
C GLY A 299 -4.40 19.51 -2.72
N ARG A 300 -3.31 19.07 -2.13
CA ARG A 300 -2.10 19.89 -1.89
C ARG A 300 -1.51 20.51 -3.17
N THR A 301 -1.62 19.81 -4.28
CA THR A 301 -1.07 20.18 -5.59
C THR A 301 -2.05 20.95 -6.46
N GLY A 302 -3.22 21.33 -5.93
CA GLY A 302 -4.29 21.95 -6.69
C GLY A 302 -5.22 20.98 -7.41
N VAL A 303 -4.91 19.70 -7.46
CA VAL A 303 -5.79 18.70 -8.09
C VAL A 303 -7.12 18.66 -7.37
N CYS A 304 -8.21 18.85 -8.12
CA CYS A 304 -9.57 18.69 -7.67
C CYS A 304 -9.98 17.23 -7.90
N THR A 305 -10.09 16.47 -6.83
CA THR A 305 -10.45 15.05 -6.87
C THR A 305 -11.94 14.87 -6.67
N PRO A 306 -12.65 14.18 -7.58
CA PRO A 306 -14.08 13.90 -7.43
C PRO A 306 -14.32 12.81 -6.38
N VAL A 307 -15.30 13.04 -5.52
CA VAL A 307 -15.79 12.12 -4.50
C VAL A 307 -17.31 11.99 -4.66
N ALA A 308 -17.77 10.78 -4.93
CA ALA A 308 -19.20 10.47 -4.94
C ALA A 308 -19.76 10.44 -3.52
N GLU A 309 -20.86 11.14 -3.30
CA GLU A 309 -21.77 10.91 -2.19
C GLU A 309 -22.79 9.88 -2.67
N VAL A 310 -22.94 8.79 -1.94
CA VAL A 310 -23.83 7.68 -2.32
C VAL A 310 -24.84 7.40 -1.23
N THR A 311 -25.99 6.83 -1.61
CA THR A 311 -26.93 6.30 -0.63
C THR A 311 -26.17 5.34 0.30
N PRO A 312 -26.17 5.56 1.64
CA PRO A 312 -25.38 4.74 2.56
C PRO A 312 -25.68 3.26 2.41
N VAL A 313 -24.65 2.46 2.22
CA VAL A 313 -24.74 1.01 2.01
C VAL A 313 -23.74 0.27 2.89
N ASP A 314 -24.15 -0.86 3.47
CA ASP A 314 -23.24 -1.73 4.22
C ASP A 314 -22.42 -2.62 3.27
N ILE A 315 -21.11 -2.63 3.43
CA ILE A 315 -20.20 -3.52 2.70
C ILE A 315 -19.27 -4.19 3.72
N GLY A 316 -19.54 -5.44 4.02
CA GLY A 316 -18.74 -6.21 4.97
C GLY A 316 -18.71 -5.60 6.39
N GLY A 317 -19.85 -5.14 6.90
CA GLY A 317 -19.99 -4.54 8.23
C GLY A 317 -19.53 -3.08 8.34
N VAL A 318 -19.21 -2.43 7.20
CA VAL A 318 -18.81 -1.02 7.16
C VAL A 318 -19.81 -0.22 6.32
N MET A 319 -20.42 0.80 6.95
CA MET A 319 -21.32 1.71 6.25
C MET A 319 -20.52 2.67 5.35
N VAL A 320 -20.75 2.57 4.05
CA VAL A 320 -20.12 3.40 3.01
C VAL A 320 -21.12 4.43 2.51
N SER A 321 -20.78 5.71 2.61
CA SER A 321 -21.55 6.84 2.07
C SER A 321 -20.75 7.71 1.11
N ARG A 322 -19.43 7.48 0.98
CA ARG A 322 -18.54 8.27 0.13
C ARG A 322 -17.57 7.37 -0.61
N VAL A 323 -17.41 7.62 -1.91
CA VAL A 323 -16.54 6.82 -2.79
C VAL A 323 -15.68 7.73 -3.65
N MET A 324 -14.37 7.50 -3.67
CA MET A 324 -13.46 8.26 -4.53
C MET A 324 -13.66 7.88 -6.01
N LEU A 325 -13.79 8.88 -6.88
CA LEU A 325 -13.94 8.69 -8.31
C LEU A 325 -12.65 8.98 -9.10
N ASN A 326 -11.52 9.00 -8.44
CA ASN A 326 -10.18 9.19 -8.99
C ASN A 326 -10.02 10.48 -9.83
N ASN A 327 -10.53 10.51 -11.06
CA ASN A 327 -10.38 11.60 -12.01
C ASN A 327 -11.50 11.58 -13.09
N ILE A 328 -11.43 12.52 -14.05
CA ILE A 328 -12.40 12.65 -15.14
C ILE A 328 -12.46 11.39 -16.02
N GLU A 329 -11.32 10.85 -16.42
CA GLU A 329 -11.28 9.66 -17.31
C GLU A 329 -11.94 8.45 -16.65
N TYR A 330 -11.78 8.29 -15.34
CA TYR A 330 -12.44 7.21 -14.60
C TYR A 330 -13.97 7.36 -14.59
N ILE A 331 -14.47 8.58 -14.40
CA ILE A 331 -15.91 8.90 -14.49
C ILE A 331 -16.44 8.57 -15.89
N GLN A 332 -15.70 8.98 -16.93
CA GLN A 332 -16.07 8.76 -18.33
C GLN A 332 -15.99 7.29 -18.72
N ALA A 333 -14.94 6.57 -18.30
CA ALA A 333 -14.75 5.15 -18.60
C ALA A 333 -15.88 4.28 -18.03
N LEU A 334 -16.39 4.62 -16.85
CA LEU A 334 -17.52 3.94 -16.23
C LEU A 334 -18.88 4.50 -16.69
N GLY A 335 -18.91 5.60 -17.44
CA GLY A 335 -20.12 6.27 -17.88
C GLY A 335 -21.00 6.74 -16.73
N LEU A 336 -20.39 7.24 -15.63
CA LEU A 336 -21.10 7.63 -14.42
C LEU A 336 -21.94 8.90 -14.65
N GLU A 337 -23.11 8.92 -14.03
CA GLU A 337 -24.08 10.02 -14.06
C GLU A 337 -24.66 10.20 -12.66
N ILE A 338 -25.13 11.41 -12.35
CA ILE A 338 -25.91 11.64 -11.12
C ILE A 338 -27.19 10.81 -11.18
N GLY A 339 -27.53 10.16 -10.08
CA GLY A 339 -28.68 9.27 -9.95
C GLY A 339 -28.47 7.87 -10.53
N CYS A 340 -27.30 7.55 -11.07
CA CYS A 340 -27.02 6.20 -11.58
C CYS A 340 -26.87 5.18 -10.45
N GLY A 341 -27.27 3.94 -10.74
CA GLY A 341 -26.89 2.79 -9.91
C GLY A 341 -25.42 2.47 -10.11
N ILE A 342 -24.72 2.21 -9.04
CA ILE A 342 -23.31 1.80 -9.06
C ILE A 342 -23.07 0.62 -8.11
N ARG A 343 -22.18 -0.28 -8.51
CA ARG A 343 -21.62 -1.29 -7.60
C ARG A 343 -20.36 -0.72 -6.95
N VAL A 344 -20.38 -0.68 -5.64
CA VAL A 344 -19.24 -0.24 -4.83
C VAL A 344 -18.63 -1.46 -4.14
N ILE A 345 -17.31 -1.59 -4.24
CA ILE A 345 -16.52 -2.63 -3.58
C ILE A 345 -15.57 -1.99 -2.56
N ARG A 346 -15.10 -2.78 -1.60
CA ARG A 346 -14.00 -2.38 -0.72
C ARG A 346 -12.68 -2.91 -1.29
N ALA A 347 -11.94 -2.04 -1.95
CA ALA A 347 -10.62 -2.38 -2.47
C ALA A 347 -9.66 -2.68 -1.31
N ASN A 348 -9.01 -3.86 -1.36
CA ASN A 348 -8.12 -4.36 -0.29
C ASN A 348 -8.80 -4.34 1.09
N ASP A 349 -10.10 -4.60 1.14
CA ASP A 349 -10.96 -4.59 2.32
C ASP A 349 -10.96 -3.27 3.13
N VAL A 350 -10.49 -2.17 2.54
CA VAL A 350 -10.32 -0.87 3.21
C VAL A 350 -10.96 0.29 2.47
N ILE A 351 -10.68 0.48 1.17
CA ILE A 351 -11.03 1.70 0.44
C ILE A 351 -12.26 1.47 -0.45
N PRO A 352 -13.37 2.21 -0.24
CA PRO A 352 -14.52 2.13 -1.14
C PRO A 352 -14.15 2.61 -2.55
N LYS A 353 -14.52 1.82 -3.56
CA LYS A 353 -14.29 2.10 -4.97
C LYS A 353 -15.51 1.72 -5.80
N THR A 354 -15.85 2.53 -6.81
CA THR A 354 -16.85 2.17 -7.80
C THR A 354 -16.27 1.14 -8.77
N GLU A 355 -16.89 -0.02 -8.86
CA GLU A 355 -16.47 -1.10 -9.76
C GLU A 355 -17.16 -0.98 -11.12
N ALA A 356 -18.45 -0.72 -11.11
CA ALA A 356 -19.27 -0.66 -12.32
C ALA A 356 -20.49 0.25 -12.14
N LYS A 357 -21.02 0.74 -13.25
CA LYS A 357 -22.37 1.31 -13.34
C LYS A 357 -23.38 0.18 -13.52
N THR A 358 -24.44 0.15 -12.71
CA THR A 358 -25.46 -0.92 -12.73
C THR A 358 -26.81 -0.44 -13.26
N ALA A 359 -27.10 0.85 -13.20
CA ALA A 359 -28.33 1.45 -13.73
C ALA A 359 -28.07 2.85 -14.32
N PRO A 360 -28.87 3.32 -15.30
CA PRO A 360 -28.72 4.66 -15.87
C PRO A 360 -28.98 5.75 -14.84
N GLY A 361 -28.33 6.90 -15.02
CA GLY A 361 -28.55 8.10 -14.24
C GLY A 361 -29.52 9.09 -14.88
N THR A 362 -29.60 10.28 -14.30
CA THR A 362 -30.53 11.35 -14.70
C THR A 362 -29.84 12.55 -15.35
N SER A 363 -28.58 12.80 -15.01
CA SER A 363 -27.82 13.96 -15.52
C SER A 363 -26.31 13.71 -15.46
N PRO A 364 -25.54 14.33 -16.38
CA PRO A 364 -24.09 14.18 -16.39
C PRO A 364 -23.45 14.78 -15.12
N ILE A 365 -22.28 14.25 -14.76
CA ILE A 365 -21.44 14.82 -13.70
C ILE A 365 -20.73 16.05 -14.27
N GLU A 366 -21.02 17.22 -13.69
CA GLU A 366 -20.37 18.47 -14.08
C GLU A 366 -18.99 18.61 -13.43
N TYR A 367 -18.06 19.16 -14.20
CA TYR A 367 -16.71 19.50 -13.72
C TYR A 367 -16.68 20.95 -13.26
N PRO A 368 -16.00 21.26 -12.15
CA PRO A 368 -15.99 22.62 -11.63
C PRO A 368 -15.22 23.57 -12.56
N ASN A 369 -15.89 24.58 -13.09
CA ASN A 369 -15.26 25.67 -13.84
C ASN A 369 -14.47 26.62 -12.93
N ASN A 370 -14.81 26.64 -11.64
CA ASN A 370 -14.12 27.42 -10.63
C ASN A 370 -13.80 26.51 -9.44
N CYS A 371 -12.65 26.75 -8.81
CA CYS A 371 -12.24 26.03 -7.62
C CYS A 371 -13.32 26.10 -6.53
N PRO A 372 -13.79 24.96 -5.99
CA PRO A 372 -14.87 24.94 -4.99
C PRO A 372 -14.51 25.62 -3.66
N VAL A 373 -13.23 25.93 -3.45
CA VAL A 373 -12.74 26.53 -2.20
C VAL A 373 -12.39 28.00 -2.36
N CYS A 374 -11.61 28.37 -3.39
CA CYS A 374 -11.14 29.77 -3.53
C CYS A 374 -11.79 30.53 -4.71
N GLY A 375 -12.66 29.90 -5.51
CA GLY A 375 -13.35 30.53 -6.62
C GLY A 375 -12.49 30.83 -7.86
N THR A 376 -11.18 30.58 -7.81
CA THR A 376 -10.29 30.77 -8.98
C THR A 376 -10.71 29.83 -10.11
N GLN A 377 -10.70 30.33 -11.35
CA GLN A 377 -10.98 29.51 -12.52
C GLN A 377 -10.06 28.29 -12.58
N THR A 378 -10.66 27.12 -12.78
CA THR A 378 -9.92 25.86 -12.87
C THR A 378 -9.33 25.66 -14.25
N GLU A 379 -8.25 24.89 -14.32
CA GLU A 379 -7.64 24.41 -15.55
C GLU A 379 -7.93 22.91 -15.69
N VAL A 380 -8.31 22.50 -16.90
CA VAL A 380 -8.58 21.08 -17.20
C VAL A 380 -7.43 20.55 -18.05
N GLU A 381 -6.59 19.73 -17.41
CA GLU A 381 -5.52 18.98 -18.08
C GLU A 381 -5.84 17.50 -17.92
N LEU A 382 -6.54 16.93 -18.88
CA LEU A 382 -6.97 15.53 -18.78
C LEU A 382 -5.84 14.60 -18.32
N PRO A 383 -6.09 13.74 -17.31
CA PRO A 383 -7.40 13.44 -16.71
C PRO A 383 -7.79 14.32 -15.49
N LEU A 384 -7.11 15.43 -15.24
CA LEU A 384 -7.19 16.20 -14.00
C LEU A 384 -7.96 17.53 -14.19
N VAL A 385 -8.58 17.98 -13.10
CA VAL A 385 -9.05 19.37 -12.92
C VAL A 385 -8.14 20.01 -11.89
N LEU A 386 -7.59 21.18 -12.18
CA LEU A 386 -6.58 21.84 -11.37
C LEU A 386 -7.06 23.22 -10.89
N CYS A 387 -6.84 23.53 -9.65
CA CYS A 387 -6.88 24.89 -9.12
C CYS A 387 -5.46 25.48 -9.22
N PRO A 388 -5.21 26.45 -10.10
CA PRO A 388 -3.86 27.02 -10.29
C PRO A 388 -3.42 27.97 -9.17
N SER A 389 -4.33 28.33 -8.27
CA SER A 389 -4.05 29.29 -7.21
C SER A 389 -3.21 28.68 -6.09
N PHE A 390 -1.94 29.02 -6.02
CA PHE A 390 -1.07 28.61 -4.92
C PHE A 390 -1.56 29.14 -3.55
N ALA A 391 -2.27 30.28 -3.53
CA ALA A 391 -2.86 30.87 -2.33
C ALA A 391 -4.20 30.22 -1.91
N CYS A 392 -4.65 29.18 -2.61
CA CYS A 392 -5.89 28.48 -2.26
C CYS A 392 -5.83 27.95 -0.82
N PRO A 393 -6.81 28.27 0.06
CA PRO A 393 -6.81 27.83 1.45
C PRO A 393 -6.73 26.30 1.61
N ALA A 394 -7.42 25.54 0.75
CA ALA A 394 -7.34 24.09 0.77
C ALA A 394 -5.92 23.57 0.44
N GLN A 395 -5.24 24.18 -0.54
CA GLN A 395 -3.87 23.82 -0.84
C GLN A 395 -2.91 24.19 0.31
N SER A 396 -3.07 25.36 0.92
CA SER A 396 -2.29 25.79 2.08
C SER A 396 -2.48 24.83 3.25
N LEU A 397 -3.72 24.44 3.57
CA LEU A 397 -4.03 23.45 4.59
C LEU A 397 -3.27 22.15 4.38
N ARG A 398 -3.37 21.60 3.18
CA ARG A 398 -2.74 20.31 2.85
C ARG A 398 -1.20 20.39 2.78
N ARG A 399 -0.63 21.53 2.40
CA ARG A 399 0.83 21.77 2.44
C ARG A 399 1.34 21.83 3.87
N VAL A 400 0.69 22.61 4.74
CA VAL A 400 1.07 22.72 6.16
C VAL A 400 0.88 21.38 6.88
N ALA A 401 -0.22 20.67 6.64
CA ALA A 401 -0.44 19.34 7.19
C ALA A 401 0.63 18.33 6.71
N HIS A 402 1.02 18.39 5.44
CA HIS A 402 2.10 17.56 4.90
C HIS A 402 3.45 17.84 5.58
N TYR A 403 3.79 19.12 5.75
CA TYR A 403 5.00 19.54 6.44
C TYR A 403 5.06 18.95 7.85
N LEU A 404 4.00 19.15 8.64
CA LEU A 404 3.91 18.61 9.99
C LEU A 404 3.97 17.07 10.03
N LYS A 405 3.38 16.41 9.05
CA LYS A 405 3.42 14.94 8.91
C LYS A 405 4.85 14.44 8.67
N ILE A 406 5.61 15.06 7.78
CA ILE A 406 7.00 14.67 7.49
C ILE A 406 7.89 14.87 8.72
N LEU A 407 7.69 15.96 9.47
CA LEU A 407 8.39 16.18 10.72
C LEU A 407 7.87 15.29 11.87
N GLY A 408 6.72 14.62 11.68
CA GLY A 408 6.11 13.77 12.70
C GLY A 408 5.57 14.55 13.90
N VAL A 409 5.21 15.84 13.72
CA VAL A 409 4.62 16.69 14.78
C VAL A 409 3.17 16.27 15.00
N LYS A 410 2.81 16.07 16.27
CA LYS A 410 1.44 15.69 16.69
C LYS A 410 0.76 16.85 17.42
N GLY A 411 -0.58 16.82 17.46
CA GLY A 411 -1.38 17.80 18.22
C GLY A 411 -1.87 19.00 17.42
N LEU A 412 -1.57 19.08 16.11
CA LEU A 412 -2.16 20.02 15.16
C LEU A 412 -2.95 19.23 14.12
N GLY A 413 -4.20 18.95 14.41
CA GLY A 413 -5.12 18.28 13.49
C GLY A 413 -5.72 19.24 12.46
N ASP A 414 -6.36 18.68 11.42
CA ASP A 414 -6.95 19.43 10.30
C ASP A 414 -7.86 20.56 10.79
N SER A 415 -8.75 20.31 11.77
CA SER A 415 -9.66 21.33 12.29
C SER A 415 -8.97 22.53 12.97
N THR A 416 -7.80 22.32 13.58
CA THR A 416 -6.99 23.42 14.13
C THR A 416 -6.30 24.18 13.01
N LEU A 417 -5.74 23.48 12.03
CA LEU A 417 -5.10 24.09 10.87
C LEU A 417 -6.09 24.88 10.02
N GLU A 418 -7.31 24.39 9.83
CA GLU A 418 -8.40 25.10 9.15
C GLU A 418 -8.66 26.46 9.80
N LYS A 419 -8.85 26.51 11.12
CA LYS A 419 -9.04 27.76 11.86
C LYS A 419 -7.87 28.74 11.72
N LEU A 420 -6.63 28.24 11.72
CA LEU A 420 -5.43 29.06 11.57
C LEU A 420 -5.33 29.66 10.16
N ILE A 421 -5.70 28.90 9.14
CA ILE A 421 -5.66 29.32 7.74
C ILE A 421 -6.81 30.27 7.42
N GLU A 422 -8.03 29.96 7.84
CA GLU A 422 -9.21 30.82 7.67
C GLU A 422 -9.05 32.18 8.36
N SER A 423 -8.27 32.23 9.43
CA SER A 423 -7.96 33.48 10.14
C SER A 423 -6.77 34.25 9.59
N ASP A 424 -6.18 33.82 8.47
CA ASP A 424 -4.96 34.36 7.85
C ASP A 424 -3.70 34.35 8.75
N LEU A 425 -3.70 33.54 9.82
CA LEU A 425 -2.56 33.41 10.71
C LEU A 425 -1.48 32.46 10.16
N VAL A 426 -1.88 31.53 9.29
CA VAL A 426 -0.99 30.55 8.67
C VAL A 426 -1.35 30.40 7.20
N LYS A 427 -0.39 30.59 6.30
CA LYS A 427 -0.48 30.36 4.85
C LYS A 427 0.55 29.35 4.37
N THR A 428 1.71 29.35 5.06
CA THR A 428 2.86 28.50 4.75
C THR A 428 3.34 27.79 6.01
N PRO A 429 4.16 26.73 5.90
CA PRO A 429 4.80 26.09 7.06
C PRO A 429 5.63 27.06 7.92
N ARG A 430 6.24 28.09 7.33
CA ARG A 430 7.04 29.07 8.04
C ARG A 430 6.23 29.82 9.09
N ASP A 431 4.99 30.20 8.77
CA ASP A 431 4.14 30.99 9.65
C ASP A 431 3.84 30.30 11.00
N LEU A 432 3.98 28.95 11.03
CA LEU A 432 3.84 28.18 12.27
C LEU A 432 4.87 28.55 13.34
N TYR A 433 6.06 29.00 12.93
CA TYR A 433 7.14 29.35 13.84
C TYR A 433 6.94 30.73 14.49
N ASP A 434 6.10 31.58 13.90
CA ASP A 434 5.83 32.93 14.36
C ASP A 434 4.53 32.99 15.21
N LEU A 435 3.83 31.84 15.40
CA LEU A 435 2.58 31.81 16.15
C LEU A 435 2.79 32.02 17.65
N SER A 436 2.00 32.91 18.23
CA SER A 436 1.85 33.06 19.68
C SER A 436 0.67 32.21 20.19
N PRO A 437 0.90 31.15 21.00
CA PRO A 437 -0.19 30.30 21.50
C PRO A 437 -1.27 31.06 22.26
N LEU A 438 -0.91 32.06 23.04
CA LEU A 438 -1.84 32.87 23.82
C LEU A 438 -2.72 33.75 22.93
N GLN A 439 -2.15 34.33 21.87
CA GLN A 439 -2.91 35.14 20.92
C GLN A 439 -3.89 34.28 20.10
N VAL A 440 -3.45 33.08 19.72
CA VAL A 440 -4.29 32.12 18.99
C VAL A 440 -5.45 31.63 19.87
N GLU A 441 -5.18 31.35 21.16
CA GLU A 441 -6.24 30.98 22.10
C GLU A 441 -7.27 32.09 22.26
N ALA A 442 -6.81 33.33 22.44
CA ALA A 442 -7.70 34.49 22.58
C ALA A 442 -8.55 34.75 21.32
N LYS A 443 -8.00 34.53 20.12
CA LYS A 443 -8.65 34.82 18.85
C LYS A 443 -9.54 33.66 18.35
N LEU A 444 -9.11 32.41 18.53
CA LEU A 444 -9.70 31.24 17.87
C LEU A 444 -10.20 30.17 18.84
N GLY A 445 -9.99 30.34 20.15
CA GLY A 445 -10.38 29.36 21.16
C GLY A 445 -9.58 28.04 21.09
N VAL A 446 -8.43 28.03 20.40
CA VAL A 446 -7.53 26.89 20.36
C VAL A 446 -6.65 26.89 21.60
N SER A 447 -6.66 25.82 22.37
CA SER A 447 -5.91 25.74 23.64
C SER A 447 -4.44 26.10 23.48
N ALA A 448 -3.99 27.16 24.15
CA ALA A 448 -2.59 27.61 24.15
C ALA A 448 -1.62 26.51 24.63
N LYS A 449 -2.05 25.68 25.59
CA LYS A 449 -1.25 24.56 26.12
C LYS A 449 -1.01 23.50 25.04
N VAL A 450 -2.03 23.13 24.29
CA VAL A 450 -1.93 22.12 23.22
C VAL A 450 -1.11 22.66 22.06
N LEU A 451 -1.42 23.86 21.61
CA LEU A 451 -0.70 24.54 20.53
C LEU A 451 0.76 24.76 20.90
N GLY A 452 1.05 25.28 22.10
CA GLY A 452 2.42 25.53 22.57
C GLY A 452 3.27 24.25 22.64
N LYS A 453 2.67 23.12 23.06
CA LYS A 453 3.36 21.82 23.04
C LYS A 453 3.68 21.39 21.60
N ALA A 454 2.76 21.51 20.68
CA ALA A 454 2.95 21.14 19.28
C ALA A 454 4.01 22.02 18.60
N LEU A 455 3.99 23.35 18.84
CA LEU A 455 4.99 24.26 18.30
C LEU A 455 6.39 24.02 18.90
N SER A 456 6.48 23.71 20.20
CA SER A 456 7.75 23.33 20.83
C SER A 456 8.32 22.04 20.23
N GLU A 457 7.46 21.05 19.94
CA GLU A 457 7.84 19.82 19.25
C GLU A 457 8.29 20.10 17.82
N LEU A 458 7.60 20.99 17.10
CA LEU A 458 7.95 21.44 15.76
C LEU A 458 9.37 22.02 15.73
N VAL A 459 9.67 23.00 16.60
CA VAL A 459 11.00 23.63 16.69
C VAL A 459 12.08 22.58 16.99
N LYS A 460 11.85 21.71 17.96
CA LYS A 460 12.80 20.66 18.32
C LYS A 460 13.11 19.71 17.16
N LYS A 461 12.09 19.32 16.40
CA LYS A 461 12.23 18.37 15.27
C LYS A 461 12.86 19.02 14.05
N SER A 462 12.57 20.30 13.79
CA SER A 462 13.16 21.03 12.66
C SER A 462 14.66 21.26 12.82
N GLN A 463 15.17 21.45 14.04
CA GLN A 463 16.60 21.66 14.31
C GLN A 463 17.50 20.47 13.93
N ASN A 464 16.96 19.25 13.90
CA ASN A 464 17.71 18.03 13.59
C ASN A 464 17.16 17.33 12.34
N LEU A 465 16.45 18.05 11.47
CA LEU A 465 15.86 17.48 10.26
C LEU A 465 16.94 17.31 9.19
N PRO A 466 17.16 16.11 8.63
CA PRO A 466 18.02 15.92 7.47
C PRO A 466 17.57 16.80 6.29
N THR A 467 18.51 17.34 5.53
CA THR A 467 18.22 18.32 4.46
C THR A 467 17.28 17.72 3.39
N GLU A 468 17.46 16.47 3.02
CA GLU A 468 16.57 15.78 2.08
C GLU A 468 15.13 15.66 2.59
N LYS A 469 14.92 15.46 3.90
CA LYS A 469 13.61 15.49 4.54
C LYS A 469 13.03 16.89 4.61
N PHE A 470 13.88 17.89 4.87
CA PHE A 470 13.46 19.29 4.83
C PHE A 470 12.89 19.63 3.44
N VAL A 471 13.61 19.33 2.38
CA VAL A 471 13.13 19.54 1.01
C VAL A 471 11.82 18.77 0.74
N ALA A 472 11.76 17.49 1.13
CA ALA A 472 10.57 16.67 0.95
C ALA A 472 9.35 17.16 1.72
N SER A 473 9.57 17.87 2.86
CA SER A 473 8.48 18.39 3.70
C SER A 473 7.64 19.48 3.01
N PHE A 474 8.18 20.16 2.02
CA PHE A 474 7.43 21.10 1.17
C PHE A 474 6.56 20.39 0.14
N GLY A 475 6.81 19.12 -0.10
CA GLY A 475 5.98 18.28 -0.96
C GLY A 475 5.98 18.69 -2.42
N ILE A 476 7.13 19.04 -2.96
CA ILE A 476 7.32 19.33 -4.37
C ILE A 476 6.85 18.12 -5.20
N VAL A 477 5.98 18.37 -6.17
CA VAL A 477 5.42 17.32 -7.03
C VAL A 477 6.55 16.62 -7.78
N GLY A 478 6.55 15.28 -7.82
CA GLY A 478 7.57 14.50 -8.52
C GLY A 478 8.96 14.50 -7.89
N PHE A 479 9.22 15.29 -6.81
CA PHE A 479 10.53 15.39 -6.16
C PHE A 479 10.48 14.88 -4.72
N SER A 480 10.65 13.57 -4.57
CA SER A 480 10.59 12.88 -3.27
C SER A 480 11.86 13.07 -2.44
N GLU A 481 11.81 12.64 -1.15
CA GLU A 481 12.97 12.58 -0.26
C GLU A 481 14.17 11.84 -0.90
N SER A 482 13.90 10.75 -1.63
CA SER A 482 14.95 9.99 -2.32
C SER A 482 15.62 10.78 -3.45
N PHE A 483 14.85 11.52 -4.23
CA PHE A 483 15.40 12.38 -5.27
C PHE A 483 16.15 13.57 -4.69
N ALA A 484 15.64 14.16 -3.61
CA ALA A 484 16.35 15.22 -2.87
C ALA A 484 17.68 14.71 -2.33
N ALA A 485 17.74 13.51 -1.76
CA ALA A 485 18.98 12.89 -1.28
C ALA A 485 19.99 12.65 -2.42
N LEU A 486 19.53 12.16 -3.60
CA LEU A 486 20.40 11.98 -4.76
C LEU A 486 20.96 13.30 -5.26
N ALA A 487 20.10 14.33 -5.40
CA ALA A 487 20.51 15.64 -5.84
C ALA A 487 21.50 16.32 -4.86
N LEU A 488 21.21 16.28 -3.55
CA LEU A 488 22.10 16.83 -2.53
C LEU A 488 23.46 16.11 -2.48
N SER A 489 23.46 14.78 -2.64
CA SER A 489 24.70 14.01 -2.71
C SER A 489 25.57 14.39 -3.92
N ALA A 490 24.95 14.70 -5.06
CA ALA A 490 25.67 15.05 -6.27
C ALA A 490 26.10 16.53 -6.31
N LEU A 491 25.25 17.44 -5.82
CA LEU A 491 25.47 18.89 -5.87
C LEU A 491 26.22 19.43 -4.64
N GLY A 492 26.29 18.66 -3.55
CA GLY A 492 27.09 18.93 -2.36
C GLY A 492 26.45 19.81 -1.30
N SER A 493 25.47 20.67 -1.62
CA SER A 493 24.80 21.53 -0.63
C SER A 493 23.34 21.86 -1.01
N PHE A 494 22.59 22.36 -0.04
CA PHE A 494 21.23 22.84 -0.24
C PHE A 494 21.19 24.09 -1.13
N GLU A 495 22.13 25.01 -0.95
CA GLU A 495 22.25 26.22 -1.77
C GLU A 495 22.57 25.89 -3.22
N ALA A 496 23.36 24.85 -3.48
CA ALA A 496 23.62 24.37 -4.82
C ALA A 496 22.33 23.76 -5.43
N LEU A 497 21.58 22.98 -4.65
CA LEU A 497 20.28 22.45 -5.09
C LEU A 497 19.27 23.55 -5.42
N GLN A 498 19.18 24.61 -4.60
CA GLN A 498 18.28 25.73 -4.87
C GLN A 498 18.60 26.50 -6.16
N ARG A 499 19.86 26.48 -6.57
CA ARG A 499 20.34 27.17 -7.80
C ARG A 499 20.46 26.25 -9.01
N ALA A 500 20.23 24.96 -8.82
CA ALA A 500 20.39 23.96 -9.87
C ALA A 500 19.43 24.20 -11.02
N THR A 501 19.92 24.06 -12.23
CA THR A 501 19.12 24.06 -13.45
C THR A 501 18.56 22.64 -13.72
N GLU A 502 17.59 22.54 -14.64
CA GLU A 502 17.11 21.23 -15.10
C GLU A 502 18.26 20.38 -15.67
N SER A 503 19.22 20.99 -16.36
CA SER A 503 20.39 20.30 -16.90
C SER A 503 21.29 19.72 -15.81
N ASP A 504 21.51 20.48 -14.72
CA ASP A 504 22.32 20.02 -13.60
C ASP A 504 21.67 18.82 -12.90
N LEU A 505 20.35 18.87 -12.72
CA LEU A 505 19.60 17.77 -12.11
C LEU A 505 19.49 16.55 -13.02
N CYS A 506 19.34 16.73 -14.33
CA CYS A 506 19.35 15.62 -15.30
C CYS A 506 20.71 14.91 -15.37
N ALA A 507 21.81 15.58 -15.03
CA ALA A 507 23.13 14.97 -14.94
C ALA A 507 23.28 14.03 -13.74
N VAL A 508 22.38 14.12 -12.75
CA VAL A 508 22.37 13.24 -11.56
C VAL A 508 21.77 11.89 -11.91
N ALA A 509 22.54 10.81 -11.74
CA ALA A 509 22.07 9.46 -12.00
C ALA A 509 20.76 9.15 -11.22
N GLY A 510 19.72 8.77 -11.94
CA GLY A 510 18.40 8.47 -11.37
C GLY A 510 17.42 9.65 -11.38
N ILE A 511 17.80 10.83 -11.83
CA ILE A 511 16.90 11.97 -12.00
C ILE A 511 16.65 12.20 -13.51
N GLY A 512 15.42 11.93 -13.93
CA GLY A 512 15.00 12.16 -15.33
C GLY A 512 14.49 13.60 -15.57
N PRO A 513 14.30 14.00 -16.85
CA PRO A 513 13.88 15.37 -17.23
C PRO A 513 12.61 15.85 -16.53
N HIS A 514 11.61 14.99 -16.40
CA HIS A 514 10.36 15.34 -15.71
C HIS A 514 10.58 15.67 -14.22
N VAL A 515 11.35 14.84 -13.52
CA VAL A 515 11.68 15.07 -12.10
C VAL A 515 12.51 16.34 -11.94
N ALA A 516 13.45 16.58 -12.84
CA ALA A 516 14.29 17.78 -12.84
C ALA A 516 13.45 19.06 -13.03
N SER A 517 12.56 19.07 -14.01
CA SER A 517 11.65 20.20 -14.26
C SER A 517 10.73 20.47 -13.06
N CYS A 518 10.11 19.43 -12.50
CA CYS A 518 9.29 19.53 -11.28
C CYS A 518 10.10 20.07 -10.08
N ALA A 519 11.34 19.61 -9.92
CA ALA A 519 12.20 20.05 -8.83
C ALA A 519 12.54 21.55 -8.96
N VAL A 520 12.99 22.00 -10.13
CA VAL A 520 13.34 23.41 -10.37
C VAL A 520 12.13 24.32 -10.14
N ALA A 521 10.98 23.98 -10.74
CA ALA A 521 9.75 24.73 -10.56
C ALA A 521 9.31 24.78 -9.08
N GLY A 522 9.35 23.64 -8.38
CA GLY A 522 8.96 23.57 -6.98
C GLY A 522 9.92 24.28 -6.05
N LEU A 523 11.23 24.17 -6.25
CA LEU A 523 12.22 24.90 -5.44
C LEU A 523 12.07 26.41 -5.61
N ALA A 524 11.83 26.89 -6.84
CA ALA A 524 11.57 28.31 -7.09
C ALA A 524 10.26 28.76 -6.42
N GLN A 525 9.21 27.96 -6.48
CA GLN A 525 7.91 28.27 -5.88
C GLN A 525 7.95 28.37 -4.34
N TYR A 526 8.81 27.57 -3.69
CA TYR A 526 8.95 27.56 -2.24
C TYR A 526 10.17 28.35 -1.73
N ALA A 527 10.90 29.05 -2.59
CA ALA A 527 12.18 29.71 -2.24
C ALA A 527 12.09 30.62 -1.01
N GLU A 528 10.99 31.39 -0.87
CA GLU A 528 10.78 32.29 0.28
C GLU A 528 10.39 31.55 1.57
N ALA A 529 9.80 30.33 1.44
CA ALA A 529 9.34 29.55 2.57
C ALA A 529 10.40 28.57 3.09
N MET A 530 11.40 28.26 2.28
CA MET A 530 12.58 27.45 2.62
C MET A 530 13.69 28.31 3.22
#